data_3c32fcaac420145fc0836471edf57287
#
_entry.id   3c32fcaac420145fc0836471edf57287
#
_cell.length_a   1.000
_cell.length_b   1.000
_cell.length_c   1.000
_cell.angle_alpha   90.00
_cell.angle_beta   90.00
_cell.angle_gamma   90.00
#
_symmetry.space_group_name_H-M   'P 1'
#
loop_
_entity.id
_entity.type
_entity.pdbx_description
1 polymer ?
#
loop_
_entity_poly.entity_id
_entity_poly.type
_entity_poly.pdbx_seq_one_letter_code
_entity_poly.pdbx_strand_id
1 'polypeptide(L)'
;MMKRTMTPLPGFDDALSLPAPRRRWTREQCAPLEAAGLFERERLELVDGELIGRRGKARAQVKAFTWMHLWLLEAFGQSFVNATAPIDVNSADNLWSEPEPDLIVLKRDFTSFDSNPQPEDLGLVVEIADSSLKFDLTVKAAMYARAGIADYWVLDVAGRRLIVHREPAGGEYRSVAVYGEQEFAAPLSAPEARFRVGDAFGPPGAPGQALRNH
;
A
#
# COMPACT_ATOMS: atom_id res chain seq x y z
N MET A 1 23.61 14.35 58.89
CA MET A 1 23.53 13.72 57.56
C MET A 1 22.62 14.60 56.68
N MET A 2 23.24 15.58 55.95
CA MET A 2 22.52 16.55 55.15
C MET A 2 22.12 15.93 53.79
N LYS A 3 20.84 15.80 53.51
CA LYS A 3 20.33 15.42 52.18
C LYS A 3 20.53 16.62 51.24
N ARG A 4 21.44 16.50 50.26
CA ARG A 4 21.53 17.45 49.13
C ARG A 4 20.32 17.22 48.24
N THR A 5 19.44 18.19 48.19
CA THR A 5 18.39 18.30 47.18
C THR A 5 19.05 18.77 45.90
N MET A 6 19.15 17.94 44.89
CA MET A 6 19.57 18.34 43.55
C MET A 6 18.41 19.13 42.91
N THR A 7 18.66 20.41 42.61
CA THR A 7 17.76 21.21 41.77
C THR A 7 17.92 20.76 40.32
N PRO A 8 16.86 20.43 39.58
CA PRO A 8 16.97 20.11 38.17
C PRO A 8 17.48 21.33 37.38
N LEU A 9 18.40 21.13 36.45
CA LEU A 9 18.89 22.15 35.55
C LEU A 9 17.74 22.56 34.62
N PRO A 10 17.38 23.84 34.50
CA PRO A 10 16.35 24.29 33.58
C PRO A 10 16.83 24.09 32.13
N GLY A 11 16.00 23.46 31.30
CA GLY A 11 16.23 23.33 29.86
C GLY A 11 16.70 21.94 29.37
N PHE A 12 16.83 20.92 30.23
CA PHE A 12 17.25 19.58 29.80
C PHE A 12 16.10 18.70 29.30
N ASP A 13 14.87 18.98 29.68
CA ASP A 13 13.71 18.16 29.29
C ASP A 13 13.27 18.37 27.84
N ASP A 14 13.50 19.55 27.24
CA ASP A 14 13.15 19.83 25.85
C ASP A 14 14.18 19.30 24.84
N ALA A 15 15.44 19.15 25.24
CA ALA A 15 16.49 18.64 24.34
C ALA A 15 16.43 17.12 24.12
N LEU A 16 15.75 16.38 25.01
CA LEU A 16 15.55 14.92 24.91
C LEU A 16 14.31 14.53 24.10
N SER A 17 13.47 15.50 23.73
CA SER A 17 12.24 15.23 22.98
C SER A 17 12.40 15.33 21.46
N LEU A 18 13.54 15.75 20.95
CA LEU A 18 13.80 15.72 19.52
C LEU A 18 14.09 14.29 19.09
N PRO A 19 13.30 13.71 18.18
CA PRO A 19 13.62 12.39 17.65
C PRO A 19 15.01 12.43 17.02
N ALA A 20 15.84 11.44 17.36
CA ALA A 20 17.15 11.29 16.75
C ALA A 20 17.00 11.34 15.22
N PRO A 21 17.89 12.01 14.49
CA PRO A 21 17.80 12.10 13.04
C PRO A 21 17.84 10.69 12.46
N ARG A 22 16.73 10.25 11.84
CA ARG A 22 16.66 8.95 11.17
C ARG A 22 17.47 9.03 9.89
N ARG A 23 18.29 8.01 9.64
CA ARG A 23 18.98 7.87 8.35
C ARG A 23 17.96 7.41 7.31
N ARG A 24 17.89 8.14 6.19
CA ARG A 24 17.13 7.70 5.02
C ARG A 24 18.03 6.85 4.12
N TRP A 25 17.44 5.81 3.54
CA TRP A 25 18.07 4.94 2.57
C TRP A 25 17.71 5.38 1.14
N THR A 26 18.66 5.26 0.23
CA THR A 26 18.37 5.37 -1.21
C THR A 26 18.26 3.99 -1.83
N ARG A 27 17.60 3.88 -2.99
CA ARG A 27 17.58 2.64 -3.80
C ARG A 27 19.00 2.12 -4.05
N GLU A 28 19.93 2.99 -4.45
CA GLU A 28 21.32 2.61 -4.69
C GLU A 28 21.98 1.98 -3.44
N GLN A 29 21.71 2.52 -2.26
CA GLN A 29 22.21 1.96 -1.01
C GLN A 29 21.52 0.64 -0.64
N CYS A 30 20.29 0.42 -1.07
CA CYS A 30 19.54 -0.82 -0.85
C CYS A 30 19.91 -1.93 -1.84
N ALA A 31 20.34 -1.61 -3.05
CA ALA A 31 20.65 -2.59 -4.09
C ALA A 31 21.58 -3.73 -3.66
N PRO A 32 22.66 -3.53 -2.88
CA PRO A 32 23.47 -4.64 -2.37
C PRO A 32 22.73 -5.56 -1.39
N LEU A 33 21.80 -5.01 -0.60
CA LEU A 33 20.99 -5.77 0.35
C LEU A 33 19.95 -6.62 -0.37
N GLU A 34 19.36 -6.06 -1.41
CA GLU A 34 18.42 -6.70 -2.31
C GLU A 34 19.10 -7.84 -3.08
N ALA A 35 20.25 -7.58 -3.70
CA ALA A 35 21.07 -8.60 -4.37
C ALA A 35 21.51 -9.74 -3.43
N ALA A 36 21.65 -9.47 -2.13
CA ALA A 36 21.90 -10.47 -1.10
C ALA A 36 20.63 -11.22 -0.63
N GLY A 37 19.45 -10.91 -1.21
CA GLY A 37 18.16 -11.51 -0.88
C GLY A 37 17.62 -11.08 0.49
N LEU A 38 18.06 -9.95 1.05
CA LEU A 38 17.57 -9.47 2.34
C LEU A 38 16.14 -9.00 2.26
N PHE A 39 15.79 -8.30 1.18
CA PHE A 39 14.43 -7.78 0.98
C PHE A 39 13.38 -8.89 0.93
N GLU A 40 13.65 -9.98 0.21
CA GLU A 40 12.74 -11.12 0.15
C GLU A 40 12.64 -11.87 1.49
N ARG A 41 13.79 -12.12 2.15
CA ARG A 41 13.82 -12.84 3.44
C ARG A 41 13.12 -12.07 4.56
N GLU A 42 13.37 -10.77 4.65
CA GLU A 42 12.76 -9.88 5.67
C GLU A 42 11.44 -9.28 5.20
N ARG A 43 11.07 -9.49 3.93
CA ARG A 43 9.88 -8.92 3.30
C ARG A 43 9.85 -7.39 3.47
N LEU A 44 10.89 -6.73 2.99
CA LEU A 44 11.04 -5.28 3.07
C LEU A 44 10.57 -4.62 1.79
N GLU A 45 10.10 -3.40 1.91
CA GLU A 45 9.95 -2.44 0.81
C GLU A 45 10.58 -1.11 1.23
N LEU A 46 11.06 -0.32 0.26
CA LEU A 46 11.63 0.99 0.51
C LEU A 46 10.57 2.06 0.23
N VAL A 47 10.21 2.83 1.25
CA VAL A 47 9.22 3.93 1.13
C VAL A 47 9.74 5.17 1.87
N ASP A 48 9.85 6.28 1.18
CA ASP A 48 10.36 7.57 1.71
C ASP A 48 11.71 7.45 2.43
N GLY A 49 12.56 6.52 1.98
CA GLY A 49 13.88 6.24 2.56
C GLY A 49 13.83 5.39 3.83
N GLU A 50 12.68 4.87 4.22
CA GLU A 50 12.53 3.93 5.32
C GLU A 50 12.34 2.50 4.77
N LEU A 51 13.04 1.53 5.39
CA LEU A 51 12.81 0.11 5.10
C LEU A 51 11.62 -0.37 5.93
N ILE A 52 10.53 -0.67 5.24
CA ILE A 52 9.26 -1.05 5.85
C ILE A 52 9.13 -2.57 5.83
N GLY A 53 9.07 -3.19 7.00
CA GLY A 53 8.83 -4.62 7.13
C GLY A 53 7.36 -4.97 6.85
N ARG A 54 7.13 -5.82 5.87
CA ARG A 54 5.79 -6.32 5.52
C ARG A 54 5.46 -7.50 6.42
N ARG A 55 4.57 -7.30 7.37
CA ARG A 55 4.13 -8.38 8.28
C ARG A 55 3.47 -9.52 7.51
N GLY A 56 3.55 -10.74 8.06
CA GLY A 56 2.81 -11.87 7.52
C GLY A 56 1.31 -11.56 7.44
N LYS A 57 0.70 -11.84 6.29
CA LYS A 57 -0.73 -11.57 6.06
C LYS A 57 -1.60 -12.45 6.97
N ALA A 58 -2.52 -11.84 7.70
CA ALA A 58 -3.56 -12.57 8.43
C ALA A 58 -4.47 -13.35 7.45
N ARG A 59 -5.13 -14.40 7.92
CA ARG A 59 -5.96 -15.25 7.06
C ARG A 59 -7.06 -14.48 6.32
N ALA A 60 -7.65 -13.48 6.97
CA ALA A 60 -8.66 -12.61 6.34
C ALA A 60 -8.05 -11.79 5.18
N GLN A 61 -6.86 -11.23 5.38
CA GLN A 61 -6.15 -10.48 4.35
C GLN A 61 -5.74 -11.37 3.17
N VAL A 62 -5.30 -12.61 3.42
CA VAL A 62 -5.00 -13.57 2.34
C VAL A 62 -6.25 -13.85 1.50
N LYS A 63 -7.41 -14.05 2.14
CA LYS A 63 -8.68 -14.28 1.42
C LYS A 63 -9.06 -13.05 0.57
N ALA A 64 -9.01 -11.87 1.16
CA ALA A 64 -9.35 -10.62 0.48
C ALA A 64 -8.43 -10.37 -0.72
N PHE A 65 -7.12 -10.57 -0.56
CA PHE A 65 -6.15 -10.53 -1.64
C PHE A 65 -6.52 -11.52 -2.75
N THR A 66 -6.78 -12.78 -2.40
CA THR A 66 -7.08 -13.82 -3.40
C THR A 66 -8.33 -13.47 -4.22
N TRP A 67 -9.42 -13.04 -3.57
CA TRP A 67 -10.66 -12.70 -4.28
C TRP A 67 -10.50 -11.46 -5.16
N MET A 68 -9.85 -10.41 -4.66
CA MET A 68 -9.55 -9.22 -5.46
C MET A 68 -8.66 -9.55 -6.66
N HIS A 69 -7.61 -10.36 -6.44
CA HIS A 69 -6.71 -10.77 -7.52
C HIS A 69 -7.43 -11.57 -8.60
N LEU A 70 -8.24 -12.57 -8.22
CA LEU A 70 -9.02 -13.37 -9.18
C LEU A 70 -9.98 -12.49 -9.99
N TRP A 71 -10.65 -11.53 -9.35
CA TRP A 71 -11.52 -10.61 -10.05
C TRP A 71 -10.74 -9.71 -11.03
N LEU A 72 -9.58 -9.19 -10.65
CA LEU A 72 -8.74 -8.41 -11.56
C LEU A 72 -8.26 -9.22 -12.76
N LEU A 73 -7.84 -10.49 -12.54
CA LEU A 73 -7.45 -11.39 -13.63
C LEU A 73 -8.62 -11.63 -14.61
N GLU A 74 -9.85 -11.77 -14.10
CA GLU A 74 -11.05 -11.93 -14.94
C GLU A 74 -11.36 -10.65 -15.73
N ALA A 75 -11.26 -9.48 -15.07
CA ALA A 75 -11.61 -8.20 -15.66
C ALA A 75 -10.59 -7.69 -16.69
N PHE A 76 -9.29 -7.93 -16.47
CA PHE A 76 -8.20 -7.34 -17.27
C PHE A 76 -7.38 -8.37 -18.05
N GLY A 77 -7.43 -9.65 -17.66
CA GLY A 77 -6.58 -10.70 -18.23
C GLY A 77 -5.24 -10.81 -17.50
N GLN A 78 -4.65 -12.02 -17.60
CA GLN A 78 -3.44 -12.40 -16.85
C GLN A 78 -2.21 -11.55 -17.22
N SER A 79 -2.12 -11.13 -18.47
CA SER A 79 -1.00 -10.34 -18.95
C SER A 79 -0.96 -8.89 -18.44
N PHE A 80 -2.04 -8.42 -17.82
CA PHE A 80 -2.17 -7.03 -17.39
C PHE A 80 -2.23 -6.86 -15.86
N VAL A 81 -2.14 -7.95 -15.10
CA VAL A 81 -2.24 -7.91 -13.64
C VAL A 81 -0.99 -8.49 -13.02
N ASN A 82 -0.30 -7.71 -12.19
CA ASN A 82 0.81 -8.18 -11.38
C ASN A 82 0.48 -8.08 -9.90
N ALA A 83 1.10 -8.97 -9.13
CA ALA A 83 0.96 -9.04 -7.68
C ALA A 83 2.32 -8.91 -7.00
N THR A 84 2.40 -8.08 -5.96
CA THR A 84 3.62 -7.89 -5.16
C THR A 84 4.86 -7.61 -6.02
N ALA A 85 4.70 -6.75 -7.02
CA ALA A 85 5.77 -6.34 -7.92
C ALA A 85 6.14 -4.87 -7.66
N PRO A 86 7.44 -4.53 -7.66
CA PRO A 86 7.87 -3.16 -7.49
C PRO A 86 7.41 -2.27 -8.65
N ILE A 87 7.14 -1.01 -8.33
CA ILE A 87 6.82 0.02 -9.32
C ILE A 87 7.72 1.24 -9.13
N ASP A 88 7.88 2.00 -10.19
CA ASP A 88 8.44 3.34 -10.09
C ASP A 88 7.36 4.34 -9.69
N VAL A 89 7.80 5.40 -9.02
CA VAL A 89 7.00 6.56 -8.67
C VAL A 89 7.53 7.79 -9.42
N ASN A 90 7.31 9.02 -8.96
CA ASN A 90 7.93 10.15 -9.65
C ASN A 90 9.46 10.18 -9.46
N SER A 91 10.18 10.86 -10.33
CA SER A 91 11.65 10.89 -10.35
C SER A 91 12.30 11.39 -9.04
N ALA A 92 11.63 12.26 -8.30
CA ALA A 92 12.12 12.78 -7.02
C ALA A 92 11.95 11.75 -5.89
N ASP A 93 10.85 11.01 -5.90
CA ASP A 93 10.56 9.96 -4.90
C ASP A 93 11.31 8.66 -5.23
N ASN A 94 11.60 8.35 -6.50
CA ASN A 94 12.35 7.15 -6.92
C ASN A 94 13.73 7.02 -6.27
N LEU A 95 14.36 8.14 -5.90
CA LEU A 95 15.62 8.09 -5.15
C LEU A 95 15.47 7.37 -3.80
N TRP A 96 14.29 7.53 -3.17
CA TRP A 96 14.03 7.13 -1.79
C TRP A 96 12.94 6.06 -1.65
N SER A 97 12.33 5.63 -2.76
CA SER A 97 11.18 4.73 -2.71
C SER A 97 11.19 3.73 -3.84
N GLU A 98 10.85 2.50 -3.51
CA GLU A 98 10.56 1.39 -4.41
C GLU A 98 9.41 0.59 -3.79
N PRO A 99 8.18 1.13 -3.89
CA PRO A 99 7.04 0.47 -3.30
C PRO A 99 6.65 -0.78 -4.07
N GLU A 100 6.16 -1.79 -3.33
CA GLU A 100 5.60 -3.02 -3.88
C GLU A 100 4.12 -3.12 -3.52
N PRO A 101 3.21 -2.53 -4.31
CA PRO A 101 1.79 -2.66 -4.06
C PRO A 101 1.33 -4.12 -4.11
N ASP A 102 0.26 -4.43 -3.36
CA ASP A 102 -0.28 -5.79 -3.33
C ASP A 102 -0.73 -6.26 -4.72
N LEU A 103 -1.41 -5.39 -5.49
CA LEU A 103 -1.87 -5.68 -6.86
C LEU A 103 -1.76 -4.42 -7.73
N ILE A 104 -1.42 -4.61 -8.99
CA ILE A 104 -1.44 -3.55 -10.01
C ILE A 104 -2.12 -4.04 -11.28
N VAL A 105 -2.78 -3.11 -11.97
CA VAL A 105 -3.25 -3.30 -13.35
C VAL A 105 -2.39 -2.44 -14.26
N LEU A 106 -1.81 -3.07 -15.26
CA LEU A 106 -0.96 -2.45 -16.27
C LEU A 106 -1.80 -2.04 -17.49
N LYS A 107 -1.40 -0.98 -18.19
CA LYS A 107 -2.01 -0.55 -19.46
C LYS A 107 -1.47 -1.30 -20.67
N ARG A 108 -0.39 -2.06 -20.52
CA ARG A 108 0.22 -2.91 -21.55
C ARG A 108 0.67 -4.23 -20.96
N ASP A 109 0.90 -5.23 -21.79
CA ASP A 109 1.33 -6.57 -21.39
C ASP A 109 2.60 -6.51 -20.51
N PHE A 110 2.62 -7.26 -19.39
CA PHE A 110 3.74 -7.25 -18.46
C PHE A 110 5.06 -7.70 -19.08
N THR A 111 5.02 -8.54 -20.12
CA THR A 111 6.22 -9.01 -20.83
C THR A 111 6.91 -7.91 -21.66
N SER A 112 6.26 -6.76 -21.81
CA SER A 112 6.83 -5.59 -22.51
C SER A 112 7.69 -4.69 -21.61
N PHE A 113 7.87 -5.04 -20.35
CA PHE A 113 8.64 -4.26 -19.39
C PHE A 113 9.99 -4.93 -19.10
N ASP A 114 11.09 -4.20 -19.35
CA ASP A 114 12.45 -4.58 -18.97
C ASP A 114 12.90 -3.97 -17.63
N SER A 115 12.05 -3.12 -17.04
CA SER A 115 12.26 -2.44 -15.76
C SER A 115 10.92 -2.26 -15.03
N ASN A 116 10.94 -1.69 -13.84
CA ASN A 116 9.71 -1.38 -13.09
C ASN A 116 8.75 -0.53 -13.93
N PRO A 117 7.43 -0.84 -13.92
CA PRO A 117 6.43 0.00 -14.57
C PRO A 117 6.46 1.44 -14.01
N GLN A 118 6.34 2.42 -14.92
CA GLN A 118 6.25 3.83 -14.58
C GLN A 118 4.80 4.18 -14.19
N PRO A 119 4.54 5.30 -13.48
CA PRO A 119 3.18 5.70 -13.10
C PRO A 119 2.18 5.78 -14.26
N GLU A 120 2.64 6.21 -15.44
CA GLU A 120 1.81 6.28 -16.64
C GLU A 120 1.43 4.92 -17.22
N ASP A 121 2.18 3.85 -16.89
CA ASP A 121 1.86 2.48 -17.29
C ASP A 121 0.77 1.83 -16.42
N LEU A 122 0.42 2.46 -15.28
CA LEU A 122 -0.49 1.90 -14.30
C LEU A 122 -1.95 2.32 -14.58
N GLY A 123 -2.82 1.35 -14.71
CA GLY A 123 -4.27 1.55 -14.82
C GLY A 123 -4.97 1.57 -13.47
N LEU A 124 -4.41 0.85 -12.48
CA LEU A 124 -4.92 0.77 -11.11
C LEU A 124 -3.80 0.28 -10.18
N VAL A 125 -3.73 0.84 -8.98
CA VAL A 125 -2.91 0.34 -7.87
C VAL A 125 -3.82 -0.04 -6.71
N VAL A 126 -3.59 -1.20 -6.09
CA VAL A 126 -4.42 -1.71 -4.98
C VAL A 126 -3.53 -2.17 -3.82
N GLU A 127 -3.88 -1.72 -2.62
CA GLU A 127 -3.35 -2.23 -1.35
C GLU A 127 -4.44 -2.96 -0.57
N ILE A 128 -4.09 -4.10 0.02
CA ILE A 128 -4.99 -4.91 0.85
C ILE A 128 -4.59 -4.70 2.31
N ALA A 129 -5.22 -3.74 2.94
CA ALA A 129 -4.84 -3.21 4.24
C ALA A 129 -5.48 -3.97 5.41
N ASP A 130 -4.67 -4.31 6.40
CA ASP A 130 -5.09 -4.73 7.73
C ASP A 130 -4.36 -3.84 8.76
N SER A 131 -3.22 -4.25 9.26
CA SER A 131 -2.41 -3.43 10.17
C SER A 131 -1.71 -2.24 9.49
N SER A 132 -1.59 -2.23 8.17
CA SER A 132 -0.99 -1.17 7.35
C SER A 132 -1.94 -0.03 6.99
N LEU A 133 -3.23 -0.12 7.31
CA LEU A 133 -4.27 0.80 6.81
C LEU A 133 -3.90 2.28 6.91
N LYS A 134 -3.39 2.71 8.07
CA LYS A 134 -2.99 4.11 8.25
C LYS A 134 -1.83 4.50 7.33
N PHE A 135 -0.86 3.63 7.14
CA PHE A 135 0.30 3.85 6.28
C PHE A 135 -0.13 3.95 4.82
N ASP A 136 -1.01 3.04 4.37
CA ASP A 136 -1.53 3.01 3.00
C ASP A 136 -2.40 4.24 2.70
N LEU A 137 -3.22 4.68 3.67
CA LEU A 137 -4.07 5.88 3.52
C LEU A 137 -3.33 7.21 3.67
N THR A 138 -2.08 7.23 4.14
CA THR A 138 -1.33 8.46 4.36
C THR A 138 -0.03 8.51 3.55
N VAL A 139 0.98 7.73 3.93
CA VAL A 139 2.31 7.79 3.30
C VAL A 139 2.26 7.30 1.86
N LYS A 140 1.70 6.11 1.61
CA LYS A 140 1.58 5.57 0.25
C LYS A 140 0.62 6.41 -0.60
N ALA A 141 -0.52 6.83 -0.06
CA ALA A 141 -1.47 7.68 -0.79
C ALA A 141 -0.82 9.00 -1.24
N ALA A 142 -0.06 9.68 -0.37
CA ALA A 142 0.64 10.90 -0.74
C ALA A 142 1.73 10.65 -1.80
N MET A 143 2.50 9.57 -1.68
CA MET A 143 3.52 9.17 -2.65
C MET A 143 2.89 8.86 -4.02
N TYR A 144 1.84 8.06 -4.06
CA TYR A 144 1.14 7.72 -5.31
C TYR A 144 0.44 8.93 -5.94
N ALA A 145 -0.09 9.85 -5.13
CA ALA A 145 -0.64 11.12 -5.63
C ALA A 145 0.44 12.02 -6.25
N ARG A 146 1.63 12.12 -5.63
CA ARG A 146 2.78 12.86 -6.21
C ARG A 146 3.26 12.22 -7.51
N ALA A 147 3.18 10.90 -7.62
CA ALA A 147 3.50 10.15 -8.84
C ALA A 147 2.43 10.31 -9.94
N GLY A 148 1.27 10.88 -9.64
CA GLY A 148 0.19 11.07 -10.61
C GLY A 148 -0.61 9.80 -10.91
N ILE A 149 -0.54 8.77 -10.04
CA ILE A 149 -1.32 7.53 -10.17
C ILE A 149 -2.81 7.88 -10.03
N ALA A 150 -3.57 7.71 -11.12
CA ALA A 150 -4.93 8.25 -11.25
C ALA A 150 -5.98 7.47 -10.47
N ASP A 151 -5.77 6.18 -10.21
CA ASP A 151 -6.73 5.28 -9.54
C ASP A 151 -5.97 4.44 -8.51
N TYR A 152 -6.20 4.73 -7.23
CA TYR A 152 -5.56 4.04 -6.10
C TYR A 152 -6.63 3.54 -5.13
N TRP A 153 -6.64 2.26 -4.89
CA TRP A 153 -7.62 1.58 -4.06
C TRP A 153 -6.97 1.01 -2.81
N VAL A 154 -7.60 1.20 -1.65
CA VAL A 154 -7.22 0.58 -0.40
C VAL A 154 -8.39 -0.26 0.12
N LEU A 155 -8.22 -1.57 0.13
CA LEU A 155 -9.21 -2.49 0.71
C LEU A 155 -8.94 -2.64 2.21
N ASP A 156 -9.73 -1.96 3.03
CA ASP A 156 -9.73 -2.07 4.50
C ASP A 156 -10.39 -3.38 4.91
N VAL A 157 -9.58 -4.40 5.21
CA VAL A 157 -10.06 -5.75 5.53
C VAL A 157 -10.84 -5.78 6.85
N ALA A 158 -10.35 -5.07 7.87
CA ALA A 158 -11.00 -5.01 9.18
C ALA A 158 -12.31 -4.20 9.13
N GLY A 159 -12.31 -3.08 8.41
CA GLY A 159 -13.47 -2.23 8.22
C GLY A 159 -14.45 -2.74 7.15
N ARG A 160 -14.10 -3.79 6.40
CA ARG A 160 -14.89 -4.41 5.32
C ARG A 160 -15.42 -3.38 4.31
N ARG A 161 -14.51 -2.54 3.82
CA ARG A 161 -14.82 -1.44 2.91
C ARG A 161 -13.66 -1.20 1.94
N LEU A 162 -13.96 -0.56 0.82
CA LEU A 162 -12.99 -0.14 -0.17
C LEU A 162 -12.89 1.38 -0.18
N ILE A 163 -11.68 1.92 -0.05
CA ILE A 163 -11.40 3.35 -0.15
C ILE A 163 -10.74 3.60 -1.50
N VAL A 164 -11.37 4.42 -2.33
CA VAL A 164 -10.94 4.75 -3.69
C VAL A 164 -10.43 6.18 -3.72
N HIS A 165 -9.17 6.35 -4.13
CA HIS A 165 -8.49 7.63 -4.24
C HIS A 165 -8.30 7.99 -5.72
N ARG A 166 -8.73 9.19 -6.13
CA ARG A 166 -8.67 9.67 -7.51
C ARG A 166 -8.34 11.16 -7.57
N GLU A 167 -8.10 11.65 -8.77
CA GLU A 167 -7.78 13.05 -9.04
C GLU A 167 -6.53 13.52 -8.27
N PRO A 168 -5.35 12.89 -8.51
CA PRO A 168 -4.12 13.28 -7.86
C PRO A 168 -3.73 14.72 -8.26
N ALA A 169 -3.50 15.57 -7.27
CA ALA A 169 -3.04 16.94 -7.50
C ALA A 169 -2.31 17.50 -6.27
N GLY A 170 -1.14 18.07 -6.47
CA GLY A 170 -0.36 18.70 -5.40
C GLY A 170 0.14 17.72 -4.33
N GLY A 171 0.26 16.44 -4.66
CA GLY A 171 0.69 15.38 -3.73
C GLY A 171 -0.44 14.81 -2.86
N GLU A 172 -1.69 15.09 -3.19
CA GLU A 172 -2.88 14.56 -2.53
C GLU A 172 -3.90 14.10 -3.55
N TYR A 173 -4.82 13.23 -3.13
CA TYR A 173 -6.00 12.87 -3.93
C TYR A 173 -7.16 13.79 -3.55
N ARG A 174 -7.74 14.49 -4.54
CA ARG A 174 -8.87 15.40 -4.33
C ARG A 174 -10.19 14.67 -4.18
N SER A 175 -10.30 13.48 -4.73
CA SER A 175 -11.49 12.62 -4.65
C SER A 175 -11.15 11.38 -3.84
N VAL A 176 -11.82 11.20 -2.70
CA VAL A 176 -11.72 10.00 -1.87
C VAL A 176 -13.13 9.51 -1.59
N ALA A 177 -13.48 8.34 -2.11
CA ALA A 177 -14.77 7.71 -1.92
C ALA A 177 -14.64 6.41 -1.12
N VAL A 178 -15.61 6.14 -0.26
CA VAL A 178 -15.66 4.92 0.55
C VAL A 178 -16.87 4.10 0.15
N TYR A 179 -16.64 2.82 -0.17
CA TYR A 179 -17.65 1.86 -0.60
C TYR A 179 -17.80 0.75 0.43
N GLY A 180 -18.99 0.52 0.93
CA GLY A 180 -19.32 -0.60 1.81
C GLY A 180 -19.58 -1.90 1.04
N GLU A 181 -19.76 -3.01 1.77
CA GLU A 181 -19.87 -4.37 1.19
C GLU A 181 -20.94 -4.53 0.09
N GLN A 182 -22.03 -3.78 0.17
CA GLN A 182 -23.14 -3.89 -0.81
C GLN A 182 -22.95 -2.97 -2.02
N GLU A 183 -21.91 -2.12 -1.98
CA GLU A 183 -21.66 -1.14 -3.02
C GLU A 183 -20.66 -1.67 -4.05
N PHE A 184 -20.62 -0.99 -5.20
CA PHE A 184 -19.78 -1.35 -6.33
C PHE A 184 -18.82 -0.22 -6.66
N ALA A 185 -17.56 -0.56 -6.85
CA ALA A 185 -16.55 0.31 -7.45
C ALA A 185 -16.16 -0.23 -8.83
N ALA A 186 -15.70 0.64 -9.70
CA ALA A 186 -15.14 0.24 -11.00
C ALA A 186 -13.84 1.01 -11.25
N PRO A 187 -12.79 0.36 -11.82
CA PRO A 187 -11.56 1.04 -12.19
C PRO A 187 -11.80 2.11 -13.27
N LEU A 188 -11.01 3.18 -13.23
CA LEU A 188 -11.06 4.20 -14.30
C LEU A 188 -10.74 3.63 -15.68
N SER A 189 -9.84 2.65 -15.73
CA SER A 189 -9.42 1.99 -16.97
C SER A 189 -10.45 0.97 -17.52
N ALA A 190 -11.45 0.55 -16.70
CA ALA A 190 -12.53 -0.36 -17.08
C ALA A 190 -13.81 -0.02 -16.32
N PRO A 191 -14.52 1.07 -16.68
CA PRO A 191 -15.67 1.56 -15.92
C PRO A 191 -16.88 0.61 -15.93
N GLU A 192 -16.95 -0.33 -16.85
CA GLU A 192 -17.94 -1.41 -16.91
C GLU A 192 -17.61 -2.59 -16.01
N ALA A 193 -16.34 -2.78 -15.62
CA ALA A 193 -15.91 -3.84 -14.71
C ALA A 193 -16.23 -3.45 -13.26
N ARG A 194 -17.40 -3.83 -12.79
CA ARG A 194 -17.90 -3.48 -11.47
C ARG A 194 -17.55 -4.52 -10.45
N PHE A 195 -16.75 -4.12 -9.45
CA PHE A 195 -16.39 -4.94 -8.29
C PHE A 195 -17.34 -4.65 -7.13
N ARG A 196 -18.08 -5.68 -6.67
CA ARG A 196 -18.82 -5.57 -5.40
C ARG A 196 -17.87 -5.77 -4.24
N VAL A 197 -17.80 -4.80 -3.33
CA VAL A 197 -16.82 -4.81 -2.22
C VAL A 197 -16.95 -6.06 -1.34
N GLY A 198 -18.16 -6.55 -1.09
CA GLY A 198 -18.42 -7.77 -0.33
C GLY A 198 -17.75 -9.03 -0.89
N ASP A 199 -17.51 -9.07 -2.20
CA ASP A 199 -16.93 -10.23 -2.87
C ASP A 199 -15.44 -10.43 -2.52
N ALA A 200 -14.77 -9.39 -2.02
CA ALA A 200 -13.43 -9.51 -1.45
C ALA A 200 -13.39 -10.39 -0.18
N PHE A 201 -14.50 -10.55 0.52
CA PHE A 201 -14.57 -11.23 1.81
C PHE A 201 -15.17 -12.63 1.75
N GLY A 202 -15.59 -13.07 0.58
CA GLY A 202 -16.12 -14.41 0.34
C GLY A 202 -16.95 -14.48 -0.95
N PRO A 203 -17.21 -15.69 -1.48
CA PRO A 203 -18.00 -15.84 -2.69
C PRO A 203 -19.40 -15.24 -2.51
N PRO A 204 -20.00 -14.70 -3.59
CA PRO A 204 -21.37 -14.22 -3.57
C PRO A 204 -22.31 -15.32 -3.02
N GLY A 205 -23.05 -15.02 -1.95
CA GLY A 205 -24.02 -15.96 -1.36
C GLY A 205 -23.46 -16.92 -0.30
N ALA A 206 -22.19 -16.83 0.10
CA ALA A 206 -21.75 -17.50 1.32
C ALA A 206 -22.46 -16.86 2.52
N PRO A 207 -23.29 -17.61 3.28
CA PRO A 207 -23.92 -17.06 4.49
C PRO A 207 -22.82 -16.60 5.43
N GLY A 208 -22.93 -15.35 5.92
CA GLY A 208 -22.03 -14.83 6.92
C GLY A 208 -21.88 -15.91 8.00
N GLN A 209 -20.65 -16.36 8.25
CA GLN A 209 -20.38 -17.27 9.34
C GLN A 209 -20.79 -16.56 10.64
N ALA A 210 -22.00 -16.83 11.08
CA ALA A 210 -22.34 -16.67 12.48
C ALA A 210 -21.28 -17.44 13.26
N LEU A 211 -20.46 -16.68 14.00
CA LEU A 211 -19.46 -17.22 14.91
C LEU A 211 -20.14 -18.32 15.73
N ARG A 212 -19.73 -19.54 15.54
CA ARG A 212 -20.10 -20.62 16.43
C ARG A 212 -19.31 -20.39 17.72
N ASN A 213 -19.97 -19.78 18.69
CA ASN A 213 -19.59 -19.91 20.06
C ASN A 213 -19.86 -21.37 20.45
N HIS A 214 -18.79 -22.11 20.69
CA HIS A 214 -18.76 -23.30 21.52
C HIS A 214 -17.43 -23.30 22.29
#